data_e3fb7dce1515d8c48548e1c5fec85d32
#
_entry.id   e3fb7dce1515d8c48548e1c5fec85d32
#
_cell.length_a   1.000
_cell.length_b   1.000
_cell.length_c   1.000
_cell.angle_alpha   90.00
_cell.angle_beta   90.00
_cell.angle_gamma   90.00
#
_symmetry.space_group_name_H-M   'P 1'
#
loop_
_entity.id
_entity.type
_entity.pdbx_description
1 polymer ?
#
loop_
_entity_poly.entity_id
_entity_poly.type
_entity_poly.pdbx_seq_one_letter_code
_entity_poly.pdbx_strand_id
1 'polypeptide(L)'
;MTKTLTATPDIFDSINELYDRRREVELGGGDERIEKQHEKGKLTARERIELLVDPDTFVEINPFIEHRCTDFGLEGAKGPGDGVVTGYGKVNGRPIYLFSQDFTVFGGALGEMHAKKIANVMDLAAKNGAPFIGLNDSGGARIQEGVVSLDGYGHIFYRNSIFSGVIPQISVIMGPCAGGAVYSPAITDFVFMVDKTSQMFITGPKVIETVTGEKISSEDLGGSKVHNSISGNAHFRGESEEEVLEMVRALLSYLPQNNEERPPRLEYSMEDDYREDITDVVPFDGLRPYDVRKVLEHVVDKDSFMEVQKEFAKNIVVGFARIKGEVVGLVCNQPKFMAGGLDIDSSDKAARFIRFCDSFNIPIITFEDVSGFFPGVKQEHGGIIRHGAKILYAYSEATVPKITVILRKAYGGAYVALNSKSIGADLVYSWPNAEIAVMGPQGAANIIFAREIANSENPEETRAKKIEEYREKFANPYVAAARGMVDDVIDPRETRIKLIQALDMMRTKKEDRPKKKHGNIPL
;
A
#
# COMPACT_ATOMS: atom_id res chain seq x y z
N MET A 1 -52.37 -48.97 -25.51
CA MET A 1 -51.04 -48.55 -25.08
C MET A 1 -50.60 -47.40 -25.99
N THR A 2 -50.90 -46.18 -25.57
CA THR A 2 -50.53 -44.96 -26.27
C THR A 2 -49.06 -44.63 -25.88
N LYS A 3 -48.09 -44.82 -26.77
CA LYS A 3 -46.75 -44.31 -26.61
C LYS A 3 -46.83 -42.79 -26.61
N THR A 4 -46.63 -42.17 -25.47
CA THR A 4 -46.32 -40.73 -25.38
C THR A 4 -45.03 -40.50 -26.13
N LEU A 5 -45.09 -39.91 -27.32
CA LEU A 5 -43.92 -39.36 -28.03
C LEU A 5 -43.36 -38.25 -27.13
N THR A 6 -42.25 -38.54 -26.46
CA THR A 6 -41.45 -37.48 -25.86
C THR A 6 -40.97 -36.61 -26.99
N ALA A 7 -41.37 -35.31 -26.99
CA ALA A 7 -40.83 -34.32 -27.94
C ALA A 7 -39.32 -34.35 -27.89
N THR A 8 -38.71 -34.37 -29.07
CA THR A 8 -37.23 -34.24 -29.17
C THR A 8 -36.86 -32.86 -28.60
N PRO A 9 -35.92 -32.79 -27.63
CA PRO A 9 -35.47 -31.51 -27.08
C PRO A 9 -35.01 -30.58 -28.21
N ASP A 10 -35.46 -29.34 -28.20
CA ASP A 10 -35.02 -28.35 -29.15
C ASP A 10 -33.99 -27.38 -28.50
N ILE A 11 -33.47 -26.45 -29.26
CA ILE A 11 -32.47 -25.46 -28.77
C ILE A 11 -33.06 -24.54 -27.70
N PHE A 12 -34.36 -24.27 -27.71
CA PHE A 12 -35.04 -23.43 -26.73
C PHE A 12 -35.14 -24.14 -25.38
N ASP A 13 -35.31 -25.46 -25.35
CA ASP A 13 -35.27 -26.24 -24.11
C ASP A 13 -33.89 -26.13 -23.47
N SER A 14 -32.84 -26.24 -24.26
CA SER A 14 -31.45 -26.10 -23.80
C SER A 14 -31.12 -24.67 -23.34
N ILE A 15 -31.68 -23.65 -23.98
CA ILE A 15 -31.54 -22.25 -23.56
C ILE A 15 -32.28 -22.01 -22.24
N ASN A 16 -33.46 -22.56 -22.04
CA ASN A 16 -34.19 -22.47 -20.78
C ASN A 16 -33.39 -23.14 -19.64
N GLU A 17 -32.86 -24.34 -19.87
CA GLU A 17 -31.98 -25.02 -18.92
C GLU A 17 -30.74 -24.17 -18.56
N LEU A 18 -30.14 -23.49 -19.54
CA LEU A 18 -29.02 -22.57 -19.29
C LEU A 18 -29.41 -21.43 -18.35
N TYR A 19 -30.56 -20.81 -18.57
CA TYR A 19 -31.04 -19.72 -17.71
C TYR A 19 -31.40 -20.22 -16.30
N ASP A 20 -31.95 -21.41 -16.15
CA ASP A 20 -32.21 -22.00 -14.86
C ASP A 20 -30.95 -22.29 -14.07
N ARG A 21 -29.93 -22.86 -14.72
CA ARG A 21 -28.60 -23.10 -14.14
C ARG A 21 -27.89 -21.79 -13.75
N ARG A 22 -28.00 -20.75 -14.56
CA ARG A 22 -27.46 -19.42 -14.24
C ARG A 22 -28.11 -18.83 -13.00
N ARG A 23 -29.44 -18.88 -12.91
CA ARG A 23 -30.16 -18.42 -11.72
C ARG A 23 -29.72 -19.17 -10.45
N GLU A 24 -29.50 -20.48 -10.54
CA GLU A 24 -29.02 -21.28 -9.41
C GLU A 24 -27.60 -20.82 -8.98
N VAL A 25 -26.70 -20.56 -9.92
CA VAL A 25 -25.35 -20.02 -9.62
C VAL A 25 -25.42 -18.61 -9.04
N GLU A 26 -26.27 -17.74 -9.57
CA GLU A 26 -26.45 -16.36 -9.07
C GLU A 26 -27.03 -16.32 -7.67
N LEU A 27 -27.89 -17.26 -7.31
CA LEU A 27 -28.48 -17.39 -5.98
C LEU A 27 -27.47 -17.87 -4.92
N GLY A 28 -26.35 -18.46 -5.33
CA GLY A 28 -25.30 -18.92 -4.43
C GLY A 28 -25.80 -19.87 -3.34
N GLY A 29 -25.67 -19.47 -2.08
CA GLY A 29 -26.15 -20.27 -0.93
C GLY A 29 -27.66 -20.23 -0.67
N GLY A 30 -28.42 -19.43 -1.45
CA GLY A 30 -29.88 -19.27 -1.33
C GLY A 30 -30.29 -18.09 -0.45
N ASP A 31 -31.57 -17.69 -0.59
CA ASP A 31 -32.14 -16.48 0.03
C ASP A 31 -31.90 -16.41 1.54
N GLU A 32 -32.09 -17.50 2.27
CA GLU A 32 -31.91 -17.53 3.73
C GLU A 32 -30.46 -17.17 4.14
N ARG A 33 -29.46 -17.63 3.39
CA ARG A 33 -28.07 -17.35 3.69
C ARG A 33 -27.68 -15.95 3.25
N ILE A 34 -28.25 -15.45 2.16
CA ILE A 34 -28.10 -14.06 1.71
C ILE A 34 -28.66 -13.11 2.77
N GLU A 35 -29.88 -13.37 3.27
CA GLU A 35 -30.47 -12.54 4.33
C GLU A 35 -29.59 -12.52 5.60
N LYS A 36 -29.08 -13.67 6.04
CA LYS A 36 -28.12 -13.75 7.16
C LYS A 36 -26.80 -13.00 6.91
N GLN A 37 -26.37 -12.85 5.66
CA GLN A 37 -25.21 -12.04 5.29
C GLN A 37 -25.53 -10.55 5.46
N HIS A 38 -26.68 -10.10 4.97
CA HIS A 38 -27.16 -8.73 5.10
C HIS A 38 -27.43 -8.34 6.57
N GLU A 39 -28.01 -9.23 7.38
CA GLU A 39 -28.20 -9.00 8.82
C GLU A 39 -26.90 -8.68 9.57
N LYS A 40 -25.75 -9.16 9.06
CA LYS A 40 -24.42 -8.87 9.60
C LYS A 40 -23.82 -7.58 9.06
N GLY A 41 -24.54 -6.82 8.25
CA GLY A 41 -24.05 -5.61 7.59
C GLY A 41 -23.05 -5.89 6.46
N LYS A 42 -23.14 -7.06 5.82
CA LYS A 42 -22.24 -7.49 4.75
C LYS A 42 -23.01 -7.69 3.46
N LEU A 43 -22.41 -7.32 2.35
CA LEU A 43 -22.92 -7.56 1.00
C LEU A 43 -22.61 -8.98 0.53
N THR A 44 -23.34 -9.46 -0.47
CA THR A 44 -23.02 -10.68 -1.20
C THR A 44 -21.80 -10.49 -2.12
N ALA A 45 -21.22 -11.60 -2.58
CA ALA A 45 -20.10 -11.56 -3.52
C ALA A 45 -20.43 -10.79 -4.80
N ARG A 46 -21.67 -10.89 -5.30
CA ARG A 46 -22.10 -10.22 -6.53
C ARG A 46 -22.38 -8.73 -6.33
N GLU A 47 -23.06 -8.35 -5.25
CA GLU A 47 -23.28 -6.94 -4.90
C GLU A 47 -21.94 -6.17 -4.74
N ARG A 48 -20.94 -6.81 -4.14
CA ARG A 48 -19.57 -6.24 -4.05
C ARG A 48 -18.95 -6.00 -5.42
N ILE A 49 -19.14 -6.93 -6.36
CA ILE A 49 -18.64 -6.78 -7.73
C ILE A 49 -19.36 -5.64 -8.43
N GLU A 50 -20.69 -5.55 -8.32
CA GLU A 50 -21.50 -4.49 -8.93
C GLU A 50 -21.09 -3.09 -8.45
N LEU A 51 -20.73 -2.96 -7.17
CA LEU A 51 -20.22 -1.70 -6.61
C LEU A 51 -18.79 -1.36 -7.07
N LEU A 52 -17.96 -2.38 -7.30
CA LEU A 52 -16.56 -2.17 -7.70
C LEU A 52 -16.41 -1.80 -9.16
N VAL A 53 -17.11 -2.48 -10.06
CA VAL A 53 -16.94 -2.31 -11.51
C VAL A 53 -17.91 -1.26 -12.07
N ASP A 54 -17.59 -0.76 -13.25
CA ASP A 54 -18.49 0.12 -14.00
C ASP A 54 -19.74 -0.65 -14.43
N PRO A 55 -20.93 -0.03 -14.43
CA PRO A 55 -22.18 -0.69 -14.80
C PRO A 55 -22.09 -1.46 -16.10
N ASP A 56 -22.70 -2.65 -16.16
CA ASP A 56 -22.80 -3.52 -17.34
C ASP A 56 -21.45 -3.99 -17.93
N THR A 57 -20.35 -3.89 -17.18
CA THR A 57 -19.02 -4.29 -17.68
C THR A 57 -18.52 -5.64 -17.15
N PHE A 58 -19.16 -6.19 -16.12
CA PHE A 58 -18.71 -7.45 -15.53
C PHE A 58 -19.02 -8.64 -16.44
N VAL A 59 -18.03 -9.49 -16.65
CA VAL A 59 -18.16 -10.77 -17.35
C VAL A 59 -17.63 -11.86 -16.45
N GLU A 60 -18.52 -12.76 -16.00
CA GLU A 60 -18.16 -13.89 -15.17
C GLU A 60 -17.44 -14.98 -15.97
N ILE A 61 -16.39 -15.55 -15.36
CA ILE A 61 -15.61 -16.67 -15.90
C ILE A 61 -15.82 -17.90 -15.02
N ASN A 62 -16.05 -19.06 -15.63
CA ASN A 62 -16.24 -20.35 -14.96
C ASN A 62 -17.42 -20.38 -13.96
N PRO A 63 -18.63 -19.84 -14.30
CA PRO A 63 -19.77 -19.83 -13.38
C PRO A 63 -20.25 -21.22 -12.96
N PHE A 64 -20.13 -22.22 -13.84
CA PHE A 64 -20.66 -23.59 -13.63
C PHE A 64 -19.66 -24.56 -13.00
N ILE A 65 -18.53 -24.06 -12.49
CA ILE A 65 -17.59 -24.91 -11.74
C ILE A 65 -18.21 -25.24 -10.38
N GLU A 66 -18.13 -26.52 -10.00
CA GLU A 66 -18.54 -27.04 -8.70
C GLU A 66 -17.38 -27.82 -8.07
N HIS A 67 -17.44 -28.04 -6.74
CA HIS A 67 -16.47 -28.88 -6.05
C HIS A 67 -16.54 -30.35 -6.51
N ARG A 68 -15.45 -31.09 -6.28
CA ARG A 68 -15.36 -32.51 -6.60
C ARG A 68 -15.24 -33.43 -5.37
N CYS A 69 -15.41 -32.86 -4.17
CA CYS A 69 -15.32 -33.61 -2.93
C CYS A 69 -16.52 -34.53 -2.74
N THR A 70 -16.26 -35.79 -2.42
CA THR A 70 -17.27 -36.81 -2.17
C THR A 70 -17.29 -37.28 -0.71
N ASP A 71 -16.50 -36.65 0.17
CA ASP A 71 -16.32 -37.07 1.54
C ASP A 71 -16.94 -36.06 2.54
N PHE A 72 -17.12 -36.55 3.78
CA PHE A 72 -17.50 -35.72 4.92
C PHE A 72 -18.77 -34.86 4.74
N GLY A 73 -19.77 -35.41 4.03
CA GLY A 73 -21.07 -34.76 3.84
C GLY A 73 -21.12 -33.76 2.70
N LEU A 74 -20.06 -33.63 1.91
CA LEU A 74 -20.09 -32.85 0.66
C LEU A 74 -20.63 -33.67 -0.52
N GLU A 75 -20.76 -34.98 -0.40
CA GLU A 75 -21.40 -35.82 -1.41
C GLU A 75 -22.85 -35.36 -1.65
N GLY A 76 -23.15 -34.94 -2.86
CA GLY A 76 -24.45 -34.41 -3.23
C GLY A 76 -24.80 -33.02 -2.68
N ALA A 77 -23.89 -32.38 -1.95
CA ALA A 77 -24.06 -30.99 -1.55
C ALA A 77 -23.89 -30.05 -2.76
N LYS A 78 -24.87 -29.17 -2.97
CA LYS A 78 -24.77 -28.17 -4.02
C LYS A 78 -23.79 -27.06 -3.58
N GLY A 79 -22.81 -26.77 -4.40
CA GLY A 79 -21.85 -25.69 -4.21
C GLY A 79 -21.70 -24.85 -5.47
N PRO A 80 -22.75 -24.05 -5.82
CA PRO A 80 -22.75 -23.28 -7.06
C PRO A 80 -21.51 -22.36 -7.14
N GLY A 81 -20.81 -22.39 -8.26
CA GLY A 81 -19.59 -21.62 -8.47
C GLY A 81 -18.43 -21.95 -7.54
N ASP A 82 -18.55 -23.02 -6.75
CA ASP A 82 -17.60 -23.44 -5.68
C ASP A 82 -17.25 -22.34 -4.67
N GLY A 83 -18.23 -21.47 -4.35
CA GLY A 83 -18.09 -20.43 -3.33
C GLY A 83 -17.19 -19.24 -3.73
N VAL A 84 -16.99 -19.02 -5.03
CA VAL A 84 -16.28 -17.85 -5.53
C VAL A 84 -16.77 -17.42 -6.90
N VAL A 85 -17.02 -16.13 -7.05
CA VAL A 85 -17.31 -15.48 -8.34
C VAL A 85 -16.01 -14.95 -8.90
N THR A 86 -15.69 -15.30 -10.14
CA THR A 86 -14.45 -14.88 -10.82
C THR A 86 -14.75 -14.27 -12.18
N GLY A 87 -14.02 -13.25 -12.59
CA GLY A 87 -14.26 -12.61 -13.88
C GLY A 87 -13.39 -11.39 -14.14
N TYR A 88 -13.85 -10.58 -15.08
CA TYR A 88 -13.24 -9.30 -15.40
C TYR A 88 -14.32 -8.25 -15.61
N GLY A 89 -13.95 -6.98 -15.46
CA GLY A 89 -14.79 -5.82 -15.69
C GLY A 89 -13.96 -4.59 -15.93
N LYS A 90 -14.57 -3.42 -15.81
CA LYS A 90 -13.86 -2.14 -15.93
C LYS A 90 -14.04 -1.31 -14.67
N VAL A 91 -13.04 -0.54 -14.33
CA VAL A 91 -13.11 0.54 -13.33
C VAL A 91 -12.62 1.81 -13.99
N ASN A 92 -13.48 2.83 -14.03
CA ASN A 92 -13.21 4.08 -14.75
C ASN A 92 -12.78 3.84 -16.21
N GLY A 93 -13.47 2.92 -16.90
CA GLY A 93 -13.22 2.52 -18.29
C GLY A 93 -12.00 1.60 -18.49
N ARG A 94 -11.22 1.29 -17.47
CA ARG A 94 -9.98 0.50 -17.54
C ARG A 94 -10.21 -0.93 -17.09
N PRO A 95 -9.72 -1.95 -17.82
CA PRO A 95 -9.94 -3.35 -17.50
C PRO A 95 -9.27 -3.76 -16.17
N ILE A 96 -9.97 -4.57 -15.40
CA ILE A 96 -9.47 -5.26 -14.21
C ILE A 96 -9.92 -6.71 -14.24
N TYR A 97 -9.19 -7.58 -13.54
CA TYR A 97 -9.58 -8.94 -13.23
C TYR A 97 -9.81 -9.09 -11.74
N LEU A 98 -10.78 -9.91 -11.35
CA LEU A 98 -11.16 -10.02 -9.95
C LEU A 98 -11.69 -11.41 -9.58
N PHE A 99 -11.67 -11.68 -8.28
CA PHE A 99 -12.54 -12.67 -7.65
C PHE A 99 -13.26 -12.06 -6.46
N SER A 100 -14.43 -12.62 -6.13
CA SER A 100 -15.17 -12.31 -4.91
C SER A 100 -15.60 -13.63 -4.25
N GLN A 101 -15.16 -13.87 -3.04
CA GLN A 101 -15.53 -15.07 -2.29
C GLN A 101 -16.97 -14.96 -1.78
N ASP A 102 -17.75 -15.99 -2.01
CA ASP A 102 -19.14 -16.06 -1.59
C ASP A 102 -19.28 -16.81 -0.26
N PHE A 103 -19.40 -16.05 0.82
CA PHE A 103 -19.55 -16.62 2.16
C PHE A 103 -20.84 -17.43 2.33
N THR A 104 -21.85 -17.23 1.48
CA THR A 104 -23.10 -17.98 1.51
C THR A 104 -22.94 -19.43 1.06
N VAL A 105 -21.86 -19.72 0.28
CA VAL A 105 -21.52 -21.06 -0.20
C VAL A 105 -20.30 -21.59 0.56
N PHE A 106 -20.50 -22.57 1.41
CA PHE A 106 -19.46 -23.20 2.25
C PHE A 106 -18.61 -22.21 3.08
N GLY A 107 -19.19 -21.04 3.46
CA GLY A 107 -18.46 -20.01 4.19
C GLY A 107 -17.28 -19.40 3.39
N GLY A 108 -17.36 -19.39 2.08
CA GLY A 108 -16.26 -18.93 1.21
C GLY A 108 -14.96 -19.74 1.35
N ALA A 109 -15.04 -20.94 1.97
CA ALA A 109 -13.86 -21.75 2.22
C ALA A 109 -13.25 -22.26 0.91
N LEU A 110 -11.93 -22.12 0.80
CA LEU A 110 -11.18 -22.48 -0.40
C LEU A 110 -11.01 -23.99 -0.53
N GLY A 111 -11.57 -24.56 -1.59
CA GLY A 111 -11.35 -25.91 -2.05
C GLY A 111 -10.52 -25.93 -3.34
N GLU A 112 -10.33 -27.13 -3.91
CA GLU A 112 -9.56 -27.34 -5.15
C GLU A 112 -10.09 -26.48 -6.31
N MET A 113 -11.38 -26.62 -6.60
CA MET A 113 -11.97 -25.95 -7.77
C MET A 113 -12.15 -24.45 -7.55
N HIS A 114 -12.41 -24.03 -6.32
CA HIS A 114 -12.36 -22.62 -5.90
C HIS A 114 -10.99 -22.00 -6.22
N ALA A 115 -9.90 -22.63 -5.76
CA ALA A 115 -8.53 -22.16 -6.04
C ALA A 115 -8.22 -22.15 -7.54
N LYS A 116 -8.67 -23.15 -8.28
CA LYS A 116 -8.47 -23.25 -9.73
C LYS A 116 -9.13 -22.09 -10.48
N LYS A 117 -10.33 -21.67 -10.06
CA LYS A 117 -11.01 -20.48 -10.63
C LYS A 117 -10.18 -19.22 -10.39
N ILE A 118 -9.71 -19.00 -9.15
CA ILE A 118 -8.88 -17.83 -8.80
C ILE A 118 -7.58 -17.85 -9.60
N ALA A 119 -6.86 -18.98 -9.63
CA ALA A 119 -5.63 -19.13 -10.37
C ALA A 119 -5.79 -18.84 -11.87
N ASN A 120 -6.89 -19.31 -12.48
CA ASN A 120 -7.19 -19.03 -13.88
C ASN A 120 -7.37 -17.53 -14.15
N VAL A 121 -8.11 -16.82 -13.32
CA VAL A 121 -8.33 -15.39 -13.54
C VAL A 121 -7.08 -14.56 -13.23
N MET A 122 -6.21 -15.00 -12.30
CA MET A 122 -4.89 -14.40 -12.09
C MET A 122 -3.99 -14.54 -13.32
N ASP A 123 -3.96 -15.72 -13.93
CA ASP A 123 -3.19 -15.96 -15.17
C ASP A 123 -3.70 -15.08 -16.33
N LEU A 124 -5.01 -14.88 -16.44
CA LEU A 124 -5.60 -13.99 -17.44
C LEU A 124 -5.24 -12.52 -17.16
N ALA A 125 -5.28 -12.08 -15.90
CA ALA A 125 -4.86 -10.74 -15.52
C ALA A 125 -3.42 -10.46 -15.93
N ALA A 126 -2.49 -11.35 -15.60
CA ALA A 126 -1.08 -11.20 -15.96
C ALA A 126 -0.84 -11.22 -17.47
N LYS A 127 -1.51 -12.12 -18.21
CA LYS A 127 -1.41 -12.19 -19.69
C LYS A 127 -1.93 -10.94 -20.39
N ASN A 128 -2.89 -10.27 -19.81
CA ASN A 128 -3.49 -9.05 -20.37
C ASN A 128 -2.89 -7.77 -19.75
N GLY A 129 -1.96 -7.89 -18.82
CA GLY A 129 -1.33 -6.74 -18.17
C GLY A 129 -2.33 -5.83 -17.47
N ALA A 130 -3.25 -6.39 -16.69
CA ALA A 130 -4.30 -5.64 -16.00
C ALA A 130 -4.30 -5.90 -14.48
N PRO A 131 -4.71 -4.94 -13.64
CA PRO A 131 -4.78 -5.10 -12.20
C PRO A 131 -5.65 -6.29 -11.79
N PHE A 132 -5.23 -6.97 -10.70
CA PHE A 132 -5.94 -8.08 -10.10
C PHE A 132 -6.45 -7.72 -8.71
N ILE A 133 -7.75 -7.96 -8.45
CA ILE A 133 -8.42 -7.57 -7.20
C ILE A 133 -9.07 -8.79 -6.58
N GLY A 134 -8.74 -9.08 -5.32
CA GLY A 134 -9.39 -10.10 -4.52
C GLY A 134 -10.32 -9.50 -3.48
N LEU A 135 -11.62 -9.84 -3.53
CA LEU A 135 -12.60 -9.54 -2.49
C LEU A 135 -12.71 -10.76 -1.58
N ASN A 136 -12.05 -10.67 -0.42
CA ASN A 136 -11.80 -11.82 0.45
C ASN A 136 -12.84 -11.90 1.58
N ASP A 137 -13.55 -13.03 1.66
CA ASP A 137 -14.51 -13.35 2.71
C ASP A 137 -14.57 -14.87 2.89
N SER A 138 -13.68 -15.44 3.74
CA SER A 138 -13.40 -16.87 3.74
C SER A 138 -13.11 -17.42 5.13
N GLY A 139 -13.71 -18.53 5.44
CA GLY A 139 -13.38 -19.34 6.60
C GLY A 139 -11.99 -20.02 6.54
N GLY A 140 -11.23 -19.85 5.48
CA GLY A 140 -9.93 -20.49 5.27
C GLY A 140 -9.99 -21.73 4.36
N ALA A 141 -9.11 -22.69 4.59
CA ALA A 141 -9.09 -23.93 3.81
C ALA A 141 -10.32 -24.80 4.09
N ARG A 142 -10.93 -25.37 3.05
CA ARG A 142 -12.03 -26.35 3.16
C ARG A 142 -11.48 -27.66 3.70
N ILE A 143 -11.67 -27.90 5.00
CA ILE A 143 -11.08 -29.04 5.71
C ILE A 143 -11.54 -30.40 5.19
N GLN A 144 -12.73 -30.49 4.62
CA GLN A 144 -13.26 -31.71 4.02
C GLN A 144 -12.47 -32.18 2.78
N GLU A 145 -11.77 -31.25 2.13
CA GLU A 145 -10.90 -31.57 0.99
C GLU A 145 -9.44 -31.84 1.40
N GLY A 146 -9.14 -31.77 2.70
CA GLY A 146 -7.83 -32.12 3.24
C GLY A 146 -6.68 -31.29 2.64
N VAL A 147 -5.58 -31.95 2.30
CA VAL A 147 -4.36 -31.28 1.79
C VAL A 147 -4.54 -30.62 0.42
N VAL A 148 -5.55 -31.04 -0.35
CA VAL A 148 -5.81 -30.50 -1.69
C VAL A 148 -6.24 -29.01 -1.60
N SER A 149 -6.96 -28.63 -0.53
CA SER A 149 -7.29 -27.23 -0.29
C SER A 149 -6.05 -26.38 0.04
N LEU A 150 -5.05 -26.94 0.72
CA LEU A 150 -3.76 -26.27 0.98
C LEU A 150 -2.93 -26.12 -0.30
N ASP A 151 -2.92 -27.14 -1.15
CA ASP A 151 -2.29 -27.07 -2.47
C ASP A 151 -2.90 -25.94 -3.32
N GLY A 152 -4.23 -25.79 -3.24
CA GLY A 152 -4.95 -24.68 -3.86
C GLY A 152 -4.44 -23.31 -3.43
N TYR A 153 -4.19 -23.09 -2.13
CA TYR A 153 -3.54 -21.86 -1.65
C TYR A 153 -2.13 -21.71 -2.20
N GLY A 154 -1.35 -22.78 -2.27
CA GLY A 154 -0.02 -22.78 -2.86
C GLY A 154 -0.01 -22.24 -4.29
N HIS A 155 -0.98 -22.64 -5.11
CA HIS A 155 -1.14 -22.14 -6.47
C HIS A 155 -1.42 -20.62 -6.53
N ILE A 156 -2.16 -20.07 -5.57
CA ILE A 156 -2.44 -18.64 -5.48
C ILE A 156 -1.18 -17.89 -5.01
N PHE A 157 -0.52 -18.34 -3.94
CA PHE A 157 0.70 -17.70 -3.40
C PHE A 157 1.83 -17.64 -4.43
N TYR A 158 2.00 -18.72 -5.21
CA TYR A 158 2.96 -18.76 -6.30
C TYR A 158 2.68 -17.62 -7.30
N ARG A 159 1.42 -17.44 -7.72
CA ARG A 159 1.03 -16.40 -8.66
C ARG A 159 1.14 -14.99 -8.07
N ASN A 160 0.73 -14.80 -6.81
CA ASN A 160 0.97 -13.53 -6.14
C ASN A 160 2.45 -13.14 -6.20
N SER A 161 3.34 -14.10 -5.98
CA SER A 161 4.79 -13.86 -5.96
C SER A 161 5.37 -13.58 -7.34
N ILE A 162 5.03 -14.39 -8.37
CA ILE A 162 5.61 -14.21 -9.71
C ILE A 162 5.02 -13.02 -10.48
N PHE A 163 3.82 -12.57 -10.12
CA PHE A 163 3.18 -11.39 -10.72
C PHE A 163 3.41 -10.12 -9.91
N SER A 164 4.09 -10.20 -8.77
CA SER A 164 4.50 -9.05 -7.97
C SER A 164 5.40 -8.12 -8.79
N GLY A 165 5.04 -6.84 -8.84
CA GLY A 165 5.73 -5.86 -9.67
C GLY A 165 5.49 -5.98 -11.18
N VAL A 166 4.60 -6.88 -11.62
CA VAL A 166 4.17 -7.02 -13.04
C VAL A 166 2.82 -6.34 -13.25
N ILE A 167 1.84 -6.68 -12.43
CA ILE A 167 0.51 -6.07 -12.40
C ILE A 167 0.19 -5.65 -10.97
N PRO A 168 -0.54 -4.55 -10.75
CA PRO A 168 -1.03 -4.18 -9.42
C PRO A 168 -1.93 -5.28 -8.84
N GLN A 169 -1.70 -5.66 -7.60
CA GLN A 169 -2.47 -6.67 -6.88
C GLN A 169 -3.08 -6.06 -5.63
N ILE A 170 -4.40 -6.09 -5.52
CA ILE A 170 -5.16 -5.48 -4.42
C ILE A 170 -6.00 -6.54 -3.72
N SER A 171 -5.92 -6.59 -2.41
CA SER A 171 -6.78 -7.42 -1.57
C SER A 171 -7.70 -6.57 -0.72
N VAL A 172 -8.99 -6.89 -0.73
CA VAL A 172 -10.01 -6.25 0.08
C VAL A 172 -10.59 -7.29 1.03
N ILE A 173 -10.42 -7.08 2.31
CA ILE A 173 -10.91 -8.00 3.35
C ILE A 173 -12.31 -7.56 3.75
N MET A 174 -13.30 -8.37 3.42
CA MET A 174 -14.72 -8.07 3.58
C MET A 174 -15.42 -8.94 4.63
N GLY A 175 -14.67 -9.84 5.23
CA GLY A 175 -15.14 -10.73 6.27
C GLY A 175 -13.97 -11.39 7.01
N PRO A 176 -14.21 -12.50 7.72
CA PRO A 176 -13.14 -13.24 8.34
C PRO A 176 -12.19 -13.80 7.29
N CYS A 177 -10.88 -13.71 7.55
CA CYS A 177 -9.83 -14.38 6.80
C CYS A 177 -8.88 -15.04 7.79
N ALA A 178 -8.81 -16.37 7.78
CA ALA A 178 -8.03 -17.15 8.73
C ALA A 178 -7.07 -18.13 8.04
N GLY A 179 -5.94 -18.41 8.67
CA GLY A 179 -4.96 -19.38 8.20
C GLY A 179 -4.40 -19.04 6.82
N GLY A 180 -4.53 -19.95 5.85
CA GLY A 180 -4.06 -19.73 4.48
C GLY A 180 -4.63 -18.48 3.80
N ALA A 181 -5.84 -18.06 4.17
CA ALA A 181 -6.51 -16.90 3.56
C ALA A 181 -5.82 -15.56 3.83
N VAL A 182 -4.90 -15.46 4.81
CA VAL A 182 -4.22 -14.19 5.12
C VAL A 182 -2.91 -13.99 4.37
N TYR A 183 -2.27 -15.06 3.89
CA TYR A 183 -0.96 -14.95 3.24
C TYR A 183 -1.06 -14.38 1.82
N SER A 184 -2.08 -14.75 1.05
CA SER A 184 -2.30 -14.14 -0.27
C SER A 184 -2.46 -12.61 -0.15
N PRO A 185 -3.34 -12.06 0.71
CA PRO A 185 -3.38 -10.61 0.95
C PRO A 185 -2.05 -10.00 1.39
N ALA A 186 -1.30 -10.67 2.26
CA ALA A 186 -0.02 -10.16 2.75
C ALA A 186 1.07 -10.06 1.65
N ILE A 187 0.96 -10.85 0.58
CA ILE A 187 1.86 -10.81 -0.57
C ILE A 187 1.44 -9.72 -1.56
N THR A 188 0.16 -9.35 -1.63
CA THR A 188 -0.35 -8.32 -2.56
C THR A 188 0.17 -6.92 -2.22
N ASP A 189 0.01 -5.96 -3.13
CA ASP A 189 0.55 -4.61 -2.99
C ASP A 189 -0.20 -3.79 -1.96
N PHE A 190 -1.54 -3.87 -1.95
CA PHE A 190 -2.39 -3.14 -1.02
C PHE A 190 -3.46 -4.03 -0.40
N VAL A 191 -3.67 -3.82 0.90
CA VAL A 191 -4.71 -4.48 1.68
C VAL A 191 -5.67 -3.43 2.23
N PHE A 192 -6.95 -3.61 1.93
CA PHE A 192 -8.06 -2.82 2.46
C PHE A 192 -8.86 -3.65 3.46
N MET A 193 -9.36 -3.02 4.52
CA MET A 193 -10.20 -3.69 5.52
C MET A 193 -11.45 -2.87 5.83
N VAL A 194 -12.56 -3.57 6.06
CA VAL A 194 -13.83 -2.98 6.51
C VAL A 194 -13.91 -3.05 8.04
N ASP A 195 -14.27 -1.95 8.69
CA ASP A 195 -14.40 -1.91 10.14
C ASP A 195 -15.45 -2.90 10.66
N LYS A 196 -15.15 -3.57 11.78
CA LYS A 196 -16.02 -4.49 12.53
C LYS A 196 -16.39 -5.80 11.82
N THR A 197 -16.39 -5.84 10.48
CA THR A 197 -16.79 -7.03 9.73
C THR A 197 -15.60 -7.85 9.23
N SER A 198 -14.44 -7.22 9.02
CA SER A 198 -13.25 -7.87 8.51
C SER A 198 -12.24 -8.19 9.61
N GLN A 199 -11.69 -9.39 9.58
CA GLN A 199 -10.61 -9.82 10.46
C GLN A 199 -9.57 -10.64 9.69
N MET A 200 -8.31 -10.49 10.06
CA MET A 200 -7.20 -11.29 9.57
C MET A 200 -6.40 -11.86 10.75
N PHE A 201 -6.21 -13.18 10.78
CA PHE A 201 -5.33 -13.83 11.76
C PHE A 201 -4.88 -15.21 11.27
N ILE A 202 -3.69 -15.64 11.66
CA ILE A 202 -3.19 -16.99 11.34
C ILE A 202 -4.06 -18.03 12.04
N THR A 203 -4.32 -17.83 13.33
CA THR A 203 -5.17 -18.70 14.15
C THR A 203 -6.16 -17.85 14.94
N GLY A 204 -7.42 -18.28 14.94
CA GLY A 204 -8.49 -17.56 15.62
C GLY A 204 -8.39 -17.60 17.16
N PRO A 205 -9.20 -16.77 17.86
CA PRO A 205 -9.16 -16.63 19.31
C PRO A 205 -9.27 -17.95 20.10
N LYS A 206 -10.11 -18.89 19.63
CA LYS A 206 -10.29 -20.20 20.31
C LYS A 206 -9.02 -21.04 20.32
N VAL A 207 -8.23 -21.00 19.24
CA VAL A 207 -6.96 -21.75 19.16
C VAL A 207 -5.93 -21.08 20.08
N ILE A 208 -5.86 -19.74 20.08
CA ILE A 208 -4.98 -18.99 20.98
C ILE A 208 -5.32 -19.32 22.44
N GLU A 209 -6.59 -19.26 22.85
CA GLU A 209 -7.02 -19.62 24.20
C GLU A 209 -6.59 -21.05 24.57
N THR A 210 -6.72 -22.00 23.65
CA THR A 210 -6.33 -23.39 23.89
C THR A 210 -4.82 -23.58 24.06
N VAL A 211 -4.01 -22.86 23.26
CA VAL A 211 -2.55 -23.04 23.21
C VAL A 211 -1.81 -22.18 24.22
N THR A 212 -2.21 -20.91 24.38
CA THR A 212 -1.49 -19.93 25.23
C THR A 212 -2.27 -19.56 26.50
N GLY A 213 -3.57 -19.88 26.58
CA GLY A 213 -4.44 -19.47 27.67
C GLY A 213 -4.95 -18.02 27.56
N GLU A 214 -4.54 -17.29 26.52
CA GLU A 214 -4.94 -15.89 26.32
C GLU A 214 -6.37 -15.80 25.79
N LYS A 215 -7.19 -14.92 26.36
CA LYS A 215 -8.54 -14.62 25.91
C LYS A 215 -8.57 -13.28 25.21
N ILE A 216 -8.98 -13.29 23.96
CA ILE A 216 -9.04 -12.08 23.13
C ILE A 216 -10.24 -12.17 22.16
N SER A 217 -10.83 -11.05 21.80
CA SER A 217 -11.88 -11.01 20.76
C SER A 217 -11.26 -11.10 19.36
N SER A 218 -12.03 -11.51 18.37
CA SER A 218 -11.57 -11.51 16.97
C SER A 218 -11.19 -10.11 16.48
N GLU A 219 -11.93 -9.09 16.91
CA GLU A 219 -11.67 -7.70 16.56
C GLU A 219 -10.37 -7.17 17.19
N ASP A 220 -10.16 -7.46 18.47
CA ASP A 220 -8.93 -7.04 19.17
C ASP A 220 -7.70 -7.84 18.71
N LEU A 221 -7.87 -9.05 18.20
CA LEU A 221 -6.78 -9.87 17.68
C LEU A 221 -6.33 -9.43 16.28
N GLY A 222 -7.28 -9.22 15.37
CA GLY A 222 -6.97 -9.02 13.97
C GLY A 222 -8.02 -8.22 13.20
N GLY A 223 -8.73 -7.31 13.86
CA GLY A 223 -9.64 -6.38 13.21
C GLY A 223 -8.93 -5.29 12.42
N SER A 224 -9.69 -4.52 11.68
CA SER A 224 -9.20 -3.47 10.78
C SER A 224 -8.27 -2.48 11.48
N LYS A 225 -8.63 -2.04 12.67
CA LYS A 225 -7.84 -1.08 13.47
C LYS A 225 -6.47 -1.64 13.87
N VAL A 226 -6.41 -2.92 14.27
CA VAL A 226 -5.16 -3.58 14.66
C VAL A 226 -4.19 -3.60 13.48
N HIS A 227 -4.67 -4.02 12.31
CA HIS A 227 -3.82 -4.14 11.12
C HIS A 227 -3.46 -2.80 10.48
N ASN A 228 -4.28 -1.77 10.65
CA ASN A 228 -3.97 -0.42 10.16
C ASN A 228 -3.11 0.42 11.10
N SER A 229 -3.05 0.12 12.42
CA SER A 229 -2.35 0.99 13.37
C SER A 229 -1.22 0.33 14.16
N ILE A 230 -1.23 -1.00 14.28
CA ILE A 230 -0.26 -1.75 15.10
C ILE A 230 0.63 -2.62 14.23
N SER A 231 0.06 -3.52 13.43
CA SER A 231 0.85 -4.47 12.64
C SER A 231 1.29 -3.93 11.27
N GLY A 232 0.60 -2.90 10.74
CA GLY A 232 0.89 -2.34 9.43
C GLY A 232 0.54 -3.27 8.25
N ASN A 233 -0.17 -4.39 8.48
CA ASN A 233 -0.55 -5.31 7.41
C ASN A 233 -1.59 -4.73 6.47
N ALA A 234 -2.51 -3.89 6.97
CA ALA A 234 -3.49 -3.20 6.15
C ALA A 234 -3.05 -1.77 5.83
N HIS A 235 -3.37 -1.33 4.62
CA HIS A 235 -2.97 -0.03 4.09
C HIS A 235 -4.11 0.99 4.22
N PHE A 236 -5.34 0.52 4.11
CA PHE A 236 -6.55 1.34 4.16
C PHE A 236 -7.64 0.65 4.98
N ARG A 237 -8.49 1.44 5.62
CA ARG A 237 -9.71 0.95 6.25
C ARG A 237 -10.85 1.95 6.05
N GLY A 238 -12.08 1.45 6.00
CA GLY A 238 -13.31 2.24 5.90
C GLY A 238 -14.41 1.68 6.79
N GLU A 239 -15.44 2.47 7.01
CA GLU A 239 -16.54 2.13 7.92
C GLU A 239 -17.57 1.17 7.30
N SER A 240 -17.63 1.11 5.96
CA SER A 240 -18.53 0.24 5.21
C SER A 240 -17.86 -0.42 3.99
N GLU A 241 -18.49 -1.46 3.43
CA GLU A 241 -17.99 -2.12 2.22
C GLU A 241 -18.02 -1.18 1.01
N GLU A 242 -19.03 -0.31 0.90
CA GLU A 242 -19.19 0.68 -0.16
C GLU A 242 -18.04 1.71 -0.12
N GLU A 243 -17.74 2.25 1.06
CA GLU A 243 -16.63 3.20 1.23
C GLU A 243 -15.29 2.57 0.83
N VAL A 244 -15.04 1.34 1.28
CA VAL A 244 -13.80 0.63 0.97
C VAL A 244 -13.69 0.34 -0.54
N LEU A 245 -14.77 -0.05 -1.20
CA LEU A 245 -14.77 -0.27 -2.66
C LEU A 245 -14.56 1.03 -3.43
N GLU A 246 -15.12 2.15 -2.97
CA GLU A 246 -14.84 3.46 -3.57
C GLU A 246 -13.37 3.87 -3.38
N MET A 247 -12.77 3.59 -2.22
CA MET A 247 -11.33 3.81 -2.00
C MET A 247 -10.47 2.95 -2.94
N VAL A 248 -10.87 1.71 -3.25
CA VAL A 248 -10.20 0.87 -4.26
C VAL A 248 -10.28 1.50 -5.64
N ARG A 249 -11.46 1.98 -6.06
CA ARG A 249 -11.65 2.70 -7.32
C ARG A 249 -10.78 3.95 -7.38
N ALA A 250 -10.70 4.71 -6.28
CA ALA A 250 -9.83 5.88 -6.16
C ALA A 250 -8.35 5.50 -6.30
N LEU A 251 -7.87 4.46 -5.60
CA LEU A 251 -6.49 3.98 -5.72
C LEU A 251 -6.14 3.59 -7.16
N LEU A 252 -7.01 2.85 -7.84
CA LEU A 252 -6.81 2.46 -9.24
C LEU A 252 -6.62 3.65 -10.17
N SER A 253 -7.16 4.84 -9.84
CA SER A 253 -6.94 6.04 -10.64
C SER A 253 -5.49 6.55 -10.59
N TYR A 254 -4.72 6.19 -9.58
CA TYR A 254 -3.30 6.53 -9.45
C TYR A 254 -2.36 5.48 -10.05
N LEU A 255 -2.84 4.27 -10.33
CA LEU A 255 -2.00 3.16 -10.74
C LEU A 255 -2.02 2.95 -12.26
N PRO A 256 -0.90 2.55 -12.89
CA PRO A 256 -0.90 2.07 -14.27
C PRO A 256 -1.61 0.71 -14.37
N GLN A 257 -1.84 0.24 -15.59
CA GLN A 257 -2.37 -1.12 -15.79
C GLN A 257 -1.35 -2.20 -15.41
N ASN A 258 -0.08 -1.94 -15.69
CA ASN A 258 1.03 -2.87 -15.47
C ASN A 258 2.36 -2.11 -15.39
N ASN A 259 3.46 -2.82 -15.21
CA ASN A 259 4.80 -2.27 -15.08
C ASN A 259 5.41 -1.70 -16.37
N GLU A 260 4.79 -1.90 -17.52
CA GLU A 260 5.25 -1.34 -18.81
C GLU A 260 4.62 0.03 -19.09
N GLU A 261 3.50 0.33 -18.45
CA GLU A 261 2.75 1.56 -18.60
C GLU A 261 3.10 2.60 -17.52
N ARG A 262 2.68 3.82 -17.77
CA ARG A 262 2.71 4.90 -16.77
C ARG A 262 1.34 5.10 -16.17
N PRO A 263 1.26 5.65 -14.95
CA PRO A 263 0.00 6.07 -14.36
C PRO A 263 -0.79 7.02 -15.26
N PRO A 264 -2.13 6.97 -15.22
CA PRO A 264 -2.97 7.85 -16.01
C PRO A 264 -2.79 9.31 -15.59
N ARG A 265 -2.57 10.18 -16.57
CA ARG A 265 -2.52 11.63 -16.37
C ARG A 265 -3.91 12.22 -16.45
N LEU A 266 -4.25 13.11 -15.54
CA LEU A 266 -5.47 13.91 -15.62
C LEU A 266 -5.21 15.24 -16.30
N GLU A 267 -6.25 15.81 -16.92
CA GLU A 267 -6.21 17.18 -17.38
C GLU A 267 -6.05 18.12 -16.19
N TYR A 268 -5.24 19.16 -16.36
CA TYR A 268 -4.90 20.10 -15.32
C TYR A 268 -5.33 21.52 -15.76
N SER A 269 -6.01 22.22 -14.84
CA SER A 269 -6.37 23.63 -15.05
C SER A 269 -5.33 24.55 -14.41
N MET A 270 -4.87 25.57 -15.13
CA MET A 270 -3.94 26.58 -14.58
C MET A 270 -4.56 27.42 -13.46
N GLU A 271 -5.88 27.44 -13.33
CA GLU A 271 -6.60 28.11 -12.22
C GLU A 271 -6.28 27.46 -10.85
N ASP A 272 -5.82 26.18 -10.86
CA ASP A 272 -5.42 25.46 -9.65
C ASP A 272 -3.99 25.81 -9.17
N ASP A 273 -3.26 26.68 -9.86
CA ASP A 273 -1.86 27.03 -9.51
C ASP A 273 -1.74 28.11 -8.42
N TYR A 274 -2.82 28.83 -8.12
CA TYR A 274 -2.78 29.79 -7.02
C TYR A 274 -2.69 29.06 -5.68
N ARG A 275 -1.64 29.35 -4.93
CA ARG A 275 -1.41 28.81 -3.59
C ARG A 275 -1.19 29.95 -2.60
N GLU A 276 -1.64 29.75 -1.37
CA GLU A 276 -1.26 30.60 -0.25
C GLU A 276 0.25 30.52 0.00
N ASP A 277 0.79 31.48 0.75
CA ASP A 277 2.21 31.48 1.06
C ASP A 277 2.59 30.30 1.96
N ILE A 278 3.48 29.43 1.45
CA ILE A 278 3.98 28.25 2.15
C ILE A 278 5.01 28.60 3.25
N THR A 279 5.53 29.81 3.28
CA THR A 279 6.63 30.20 4.18
C THR A 279 6.30 30.06 5.66
N ASP A 280 5.04 30.25 6.04
CA ASP A 280 4.58 30.17 7.43
C ASP A 280 4.25 28.74 7.88
N VAL A 281 4.22 27.77 6.95
CA VAL A 281 3.82 26.38 7.25
C VAL A 281 4.88 25.65 8.06
N VAL A 282 6.17 25.84 7.72
CA VAL A 282 7.30 25.21 8.40
C VAL A 282 7.94 26.20 9.35
N PRO A 283 7.83 26.01 10.68
CA PRO A 283 8.43 26.91 11.66
C PRO A 283 9.95 27.02 11.50
N PHE A 284 10.48 28.24 11.60
CA PHE A 284 11.94 28.45 11.61
C PHE A 284 12.62 27.74 12.78
N ASP A 285 11.98 27.75 13.96
CA ASP A 285 12.45 27.02 15.12
C ASP A 285 12.38 25.51 14.91
N GLY A 286 13.52 24.86 14.82
CA GLY A 286 13.68 23.42 14.62
C GLY A 286 13.04 22.52 15.70
N LEU A 287 12.69 23.08 16.87
CA LEU A 287 12.03 22.37 17.96
C LEU A 287 10.49 22.40 17.85
N ARG A 288 9.93 23.33 17.09
CA ARG A 288 8.46 23.42 16.91
C ARG A 288 7.98 22.37 15.91
N PRO A 289 7.05 21.49 16.30
CA PRO A 289 6.46 20.52 15.38
C PRO A 289 5.47 21.21 14.42
N TYR A 290 5.31 20.63 13.24
CA TYR A 290 4.26 20.97 12.27
C TYR A 290 3.76 19.70 11.57
N ASP A 291 2.65 19.79 10.86
CA ASP A 291 2.12 18.69 10.07
C ASP A 291 2.57 18.86 8.61
N VAL A 292 3.35 17.90 8.13
CA VAL A 292 3.89 17.93 6.74
C VAL A 292 2.78 17.92 5.68
N ARG A 293 1.58 17.41 6.02
CA ARG A 293 0.45 17.41 5.08
C ARG A 293 0.08 18.83 4.65
N LYS A 294 0.27 19.82 5.53
CA LYS A 294 0.07 21.23 5.18
C LYS A 294 1.07 21.74 4.13
N VAL A 295 2.30 21.22 4.12
CA VAL A 295 3.24 21.49 3.03
C VAL A 295 2.73 20.88 1.72
N LEU A 296 2.22 19.64 1.78
CA LEU A 296 1.67 18.96 0.61
C LEU A 296 0.49 19.69 0.00
N GLU A 297 -0.42 20.25 0.80
CA GLU A 297 -1.56 21.07 0.35
C GLU A 297 -1.13 22.25 -0.55
N HIS A 298 0.08 22.80 -0.33
CA HIS A 298 0.64 23.87 -1.15
C HIS A 298 1.38 23.40 -2.40
N VAL A 299 1.75 22.11 -2.47
CA VAL A 299 2.61 21.59 -3.54
C VAL A 299 1.85 20.73 -4.54
N VAL A 300 0.97 19.85 -4.07
CA VAL A 300 0.23 18.92 -4.94
C VAL A 300 -1.04 19.56 -5.52
N ASP A 301 -1.64 18.93 -6.51
CA ASP A 301 -2.93 19.35 -7.06
C ASP A 301 -4.01 19.20 -5.97
N LYS A 302 -4.98 20.13 -5.98
CA LYS A 302 -6.02 20.19 -4.97
C LYS A 302 -6.74 18.84 -4.85
N ASP A 303 -6.97 18.41 -3.62
CA ASP A 303 -7.69 17.17 -3.25
C ASP A 303 -7.11 15.88 -3.88
N SER A 304 -5.86 15.92 -4.36
CA SER A 304 -5.23 14.77 -5.02
C SER A 304 -4.37 13.90 -4.10
N PHE A 305 -4.26 14.20 -2.81
CA PHE A 305 -3.41 13.41 -1.91
C PHE A 305 -4.16 12.23 -1.31
N MET A 306 -3.71 11.01 -1.64
CA MET A 306 -4.18 9.75 -1.07
C MET A 306 -3.12 9.14 -0.18
N GLU A 307 -3.26 9.28 1.14
CA GLU A 307 -2.30 8.77 2.12
C GLU A 307 -2.43 7.26 2.30
N VAL A 308 -1.32 6.54 2.24
CA VAL A 308 -1.22 5.09 2.46
C VAL A 308 -0.76 4.83 3.89
N GLN A 309 -1.38 3.86 4.59
CA GLN A 309 -1.06 3.50 5.98
C GLN A 309 -1.07 4.71 6.94
N LYS A 310 -2.10 5.54 6.83
CA LYS A 310 -2.24 6.79 7.59
C LYS A 310 -2.10 6.62 9.11
N GLU A 311 -2.52 5.48 9.64
CA GLU A 311 -2.53 5.21 11.08
C GLU A 311 -1.27 4.48 11.58
N PHE A 312 -0.49 3.87 10.69
CA PHE A 312 0.74 3.14 11.01
C PHE A 312 1.97 4.01 10.81
N ALA A 313 2.97 3.87 11.68
CA ALA A 313 4.24 4.59 11.61
C ALA A 313 4.07 6.08 11.25
N LYS A 314 3.38 6.83 12.12
CA LYS A 314 2.92 8.21 11.86
C LYS A 314 4.04 9.24 11.72
N ASN A 315 5.27 8.87 12.09
CA ASN A 315 6.49 9.67 11.93
C ASN A 315 6.96 9.77 10.47
N ILE A 316 6.38 8.96 9.56
CA ILE A 316 6.54 9.09 8.11
C ILE A 316 5.18 9.04 7.42
N VAL A 317 4.99 9.92 6.45
CA VAL A 317 3.80 9.98 5.59
C VAL A 317 4.19 9.49 4.21
N VAL A 318 3.47 8.51 3.69
CA VAL A 318 3.60 8.05 2.31
C VAL A 318 2.24 8.06 1.62
N GLY A 319 2.21 8.31 0.33
CA GLY A 319 0.96 8.32 -0.43
C GLY A 319 1.13 8.76 -1.86
N PHE A 320 0.05 8.66 -2.62
CA PHE A 320 -0.02 9.12 -3.99
C PHE A 320 -0.61 10.53 -4.04
N ALA A 321 -0.14 11.32 -4.97
CA ALA A 321 -0.71 12.63 -5.28
C ALA A 321 -0.56 12.93 -6.77
N ARG A 322 -1.05 14.11 -7.17
CA ARG A 322 -0.82 14.62 -8.52
C ARG A 322 -0.11 15.97 -8.47
N ILE A 323 0.77 16.17 -9.42
CA ILE A 323 1.40 17.46 -9.70
C ILE A 323 1.21 17.74 -11.18
N LYS A 324 0.46 18.77 -11.52
CA LYS A 324 0.06 19.11 -12.90
C LYS A 324 -0.57 17.89 -13.61
N GLY A 325 -1.45 17.18 -12.90
CA GLY A 325 -2.14 15.98 -13.38
C GLY A 325 -1.31 14.70 -13.43
N GLU A 326 0.00 14.76 -13.27
CA GLU A 326 0.89 13.57 -13.24
C GLU A 326 0.91 12.95 -11.85
N VAL A 327 0.81 11.64 -11.78
CA VAL A 327 0.88 10.89 -10.52
C VAL A 327 2.32 10.86 -9.99
N VAL A 328 2.47 11.11 -8.70
CA VAL A 328 3.72 11.00 -7.95
C VAL A 328 3.52 10.22 -6.66
N GLY A 329 4.55 9.49 -6.22
CA GLY A 329 4.64 8.93 -4.89
C GLY A 329 5.36 9.91 -3.96
N LEU A 330 4.77 10.15 -2.79
CA LEU A 330 5.31 11.05 -1.78
C LEU A 330 5.86 10.26 -0.60
N VAL A 331 7.06 10.62 -0.13
CA VAL A 331 7.68 10.08 1.09
C VAL A 331 8.12 11.26 1.93
N CYS A 332 7.48 11.49 3.08
CA CYS A 332 7.66 12.70 3.84
C CYS A 332 7.89 12.40 5.33
N ASN A 333 8.92 12.98 5.94
CA ASN A 333 9.01 12.96 7.39
C ASN A 333 7.86 13.76 7.99
N GLN A 334 7.34 13.26 9.14
CA GLN A 334 6.28 13.94 9.87
C GLN A 334 6.80 14.41 11.24
N PRO A 335 7.28 15.66 11.34
CA PRO A 335 7.90 16.18 12.57
C PRO A 335 6.97 16.24 13.79
N LYS A 336 5.66 16.16 13.57
CA LYS A 336 4.66 16.08 14.65
C LYS A 336 4.79 14.80 15.49
N PHE A 337 5.38 13.75 14.92
CA PHE A 337 5.62 12.48 15.59
C PHE A 337 7.12 12.16 15.60
N MET A 338 7.68 11.87 16.78
CA MET A 338 9.08 11.51 16.97
C MET A 338 10.08 12.47 16.29
N ALA A 339 9.72 13.77 16.18
CA ALA A 339 10.48 14.80 15.46
C ALA A 339 10.90 14.40 14.04
N GLY A 340 10.08 13.58 13.36
CA GLY A 340 10.36 13.06 12.02
C GLY A 340 11.46 11.98 11.96
N GLY A 341 11.95 11.50 13.11
CA GLY A 341 12.99 10.46 13.16
C GLY A 341 12.49 9.12 12.61
N LEU A 342 13.41 8.33 12.06
CA LEU A 342 13.13 7.02 11.47
C LEU A 342 13.27 5.90 12.51
N ASP A 343 12.28 5.05 12.63
CA ASP A 343 12.27 3.83 13.43
C ASP A 343 12.08 2.59 12.54
N ILE A 344 11.93 1.42 13.15
CA ILE A 344 11.72 0.16 12.44
C ILE A 344 10.50 0.24 11.51
N ASP A 345 9.36 0.65 12.05
CA ASP A 345 8.09 0.62 11.33
C ASP A 345 8.05 1.64 10.20
N SER A 346 8.56 2.84 10.42
CA SER A 346 8.67 3.88 9.37
C SER A 346 9.64 3.49 8.27
N SER A 347 10.70 2.75 8.62
CA SER A 347 11.67 2.22 7.65
C SER A 347 11.01 1.18 6.72
N ASP A 348 10.24 0.26 7.28
CA ASP A 348 9.53 -0.75 6.49
C ASP A 348 8.42 -0.15 5.63
N LYS A 349 7.64 0.78 6.20
CA LYS A 349 6.58 1.50 5.47
C LYS A 349 7.14 2.26 4.27
N ALA A 350 8.21 3.05 4.47
CA ALA A 350 8.83 3.81 3.40
C ALA A 350 9.43 2.91 2.33
N ALA A 351 10.22 1.90 2.72
CA ALA A 351 10.90 1.02 1.77
C ALA A 351 9.92 0.26 0.87
N ARG A 352 8.82 -0.27 1.45
CA ARG A 352 7.78 -0.96 0.68
C ARG A 352 7.11 -0.02 -0.32
N PHE A 353 6.76 1.20 0.10
CA PHE A 353 6.12 2.18 -0.77
C PHE A 353 7.03 2.64 -1.92
N ILE A 354 8.32 2.89 -1.64
CA ILE A 354 9.32 3.26 -2.65
C ILE A 354 9.44 2.15 -3.70
N ARG A 355 9.55 0.89 -3.28
CA ARG A 355 9.64 -0.26 -4.19
C ARG A 355 8.39 -0.40 -5.05
N PHE A 356 7.21 -0.19 -4.48
CA PHE A 356 5.97 -0.17 -5.25
C PHE A 356 5.99 0.92 -6.33
N CYS A 357 6.35 2.15 -5.97
CA CYS A 357 6.44 3.26 -6.92
C CYS A 357 7.40 2.94 -8.08
N ASP A 358 8.58 2.39 -7.77
CA ASP A 358 9.55 2.01 -8.78
C ASP A 358 9.04 0.90 -9.71
N SER A 359 8.39 -0.13 -9.15
CA SER A 359 7.81 -1.23 -9.94
C SER A 359 6.76 -0.77 -10.94
N PHE A 360 6.06 0.34 -10.65
CA PHE A 360 4.94 0.82 -11.45
C PHE A 360 5.15 2.21 -12.07
N ASN A 361 6.40 2.57 -12.33
CA ASN A 361 6.80 3.79 -13.08
C ASN A 361 6.26 5.10 -12.46
N ILE A 362 6.11 5.16 -11.13
CA ILE A 362 5.63 6.32 -10.40
C ILE A 362 6.84 7.13 -9.89
N PRO A 363 7.05 8.38 -10.34
CA PRO A 363 8.10 9.25 -9.81
C PRO A 363 7.98 9.44 -8.30
N ILE A 364 9.10 9.51 -7.60
CA ILE A 364 9.14 9.65 -6.14
C ILE A 364 9.64 11.04 -5.76
N ILE A 365 8.88 11.71 -4.90
CA ILE A 365 9.27 12.98 -4.29
C ILE A 365 9.39 12.79 -2.78
N THR A 366 10.55 13.12 -2.24
CA THR A 366 10.85 13.06 -0.82
C THR A 366 10.84 14.45 -0.22
N PHE A 367 10.04 14.66 0.84
CA PHE A 367 10.11 15.87 1.67
C PHE A 367 10.81 15.52 2.98
N GLU A 368 11.99 16.09 3.16
CA GLU A 368 12.88 15.70 4.25
C GLU A 368 12.89 16.75 5.37
N ASP A 369 12.53 16.31 6.58
CA ASP A 369 12.76 16.99 7.85
C ASP A 369 13.02 15.93 8.92
N VAL A 370 14.26 15.43 8.99
CA VAL A 370 14.64 14.26 9.78
C VAL A 370 15.71 14.57 10.80
N SER A 371 15.47 14.19 12.05
CA SER A 371 16.43 14.34 13.14
C SER A 371 17.46 13.20 13.23
N GLY A 372 17.24 12.10 12.50
CA GLY A 372 18.10 10.91 12.52
C GLY A 372 17.27 9.61 12.58
N PHE A 373 17.96 8.48 12.67
CA PHE A 373 17.33 7.23 13.11
C PHE A 373 17.06 7.32 14.61
N PHE A 374 15.90 6.81 15.03
CA PHE A 374 15.44 6.93 16.42
C PHE A 374 16.30 6.03 17.34
N PRO A 375 16.96 6.58 18.35
CA PRO A 375 17.83 5.82 19.24
C PRO A 375 17.02 5.03 20.28
N GLY A 376 17.59 3.95 20.78
CA GLY A 376 17.06 3.24 21.94
C GLY A 376 17.22 1.73 21.86
N VAL A 377 17.30 1.10 23.03
CA VAL A 377 17.52 -0.35 23.16
C VAL A 377 16.49 -1.17 22.38
N LYS A 378 15.20 -0.77 22.40
CA LYS A 378 14.15 -1.46 21.65
C LYS A 378 14.39 -1.42 20.14
N GLN A 379 14.87 -0.29 19.62
CA GLN A 379 15.18 -0.14 18.20
C GLN A 379 16.41 -0.98 17.82
N GLU A 380 17.48 -0.92 18.61
CA GLU A 380 18.69 -1.70 18.35
C GLU A 380 18.42 -3.21 18.42
N HIS A 381 17.78 -3.69 19.49
CA HIS A 381 17.42 -5.10 19.64
C HIS A 381 16.36 -5.56 18.65
N GLY A 382 15.46 -4.68 18.22
CA GLY A 382 14.47 -4.94 17.19
C GLY A 382 15.06 -4.99 15.77
N GLY A 383 16.32 -4.56 15.59
CA GLY A 383 17.03 -4.62 14.32
C GLY A 383 16.89 -3.37 13.44
N ILE A 384 16.88 -2.17 14.04
CA ILE A 384 16.80 -0.89 13.30
C ILE A 384 17.84 -0.79 12.17
N ILE A 385 19.04 -1.36 12.35
CA ILE A 385 20.09 -1.37 11.31
C ILE A 385 19.59 -2.13 10.07
N ARG A 386 19.01 -3.31 10.25
CA ARG A 386 18.47 -4.14 9.17
C ARG A 386 17.25 -3.48 8.52
N HIS A 387 16.34 -2.91 9.30
CA HIS A 387 15.14 -2.24 8.79
C HIS A 387 15.49 -0.91 8.12
N GLY A 388 16.36 -0.09 8.71
CA GLY A 388 16.83 1.15 8.09
C GLY A 388 17.58 0.92 6.77
N ALA A 389 18.32 -0.18 6.67
CA ALA A 389 19.01 -0.56 5.43
C ALA A 389 18.02 -0.82 4.26
N LYS A 390 16.76 -1.16 4.53
CA LYS A 390 15.74 -1.34 3.48
C LYS A 390 15.45 -0.04 2.74
N ILE A 391 15.44 1.11 3.43
CA ILE A 391 15.23 2.43 2.80
C ILE A 391 16.40 2.73 1.85
N LEU A 392 17.64 2.57 2.33
CA LEU A 392 18.85 2.74 1.52
C LEU A 392 18.79 1.87 0.27
N TYR A 393 18.43 0.60 0.45
CA TYR A 393 18.32 -0.35 -0.65
C TYR A 393 17.24 0.07 -1.65
N ALA A 394 16.02 0.40 -1.16
CA ALA A 394 14.89 0.76 -2.00
C ALA A 394 15.18 2.00 -2.87
N TYR A 395 15.72 3.08 -2.29
CA TYR A 395 16.08 4.27 -3.07
C TYR A 395 17.24 4.03 -4.02
N SER A 396 18.25 3.27 -3.61
CA SER A 396 19.41 2.97 -4.47
C SER A 396 19.03 2.07 -5.64
N GLU A 397 18.05 1.19 -5.47
CA GLU A 397 17.57 0.29 -6.52
C GLU A 397 16.60 0.99 -7.48
N ALA A 398 15.82 1.96 -7.01
CA ALA A 398 14.79 2.63 -7.80
C ALA A 398 15.38 3.40 -9.00
N THR A 399 14.72 3.23 -10.16
CA THR A 399 15.10 3.81 -11.46
C THR A 399 14.17 4.92 -11.95
N VAL A 400 13.00 5.07 -11.33
CA VAL A 400 12.06 6.17 -11.60
C VAL A 400 12.68 7.53 -11.26
N PRO A 401 12.14 8.65 -11.78
CA PRO A 401 12.54 9.98 -11.32
C PRO A 401 12.45 10.11 -9.80
N LYS A 402 13.54 10.57 -9.18
CA LYS A 402 13.68 10.72 -7.72
C LYS A 402 14.10 12.13 -7.37
N ILE A 403 13.23 12.88 -6.70
CA ILE A 403 13.47 14.27 -6.31
C ILE A 403 13.39 14.38 -4.80
N THR A 404 14.29 15.13 -4.17
CA THR A 404 14.25 15.44 -2.74
C THR A 404 14.13 16.93 -2.52
N VAL A 405 13.29 17.33 -1.57
CA VAL A 405 13.18 18.71 -1.06
C VAL A 405 13.46 18.68 0.44
N ILE A 406 14.58 19.25 0.85
CA ILE A 406 14.95 19.37 2.26
C ILE A 406 14.29 20.62 2.82
N LEU A 407 13.34 20.41 3.75
CA LEU A 407 12.52 21.48 4.32
C LEU A 407 13.21 22.19 5.48
N ARG A 408 13.87 21.41 6.38
CA ARG A 408 14.45 21.97 7.60
C ARG A 408 15.65 21.18 8.12
N LYS A 409 15.46 19.97 8.68
CA LYS A 409 16.54 19.14 9.24
C LYS A 409 16.87 17.97 8.34
N ALA A 410 18.14 17.68 8.16
CA ALA A 410 18.64 16.53 7.44
C ALA A 410 19.92 16.04 8.13
N TYR A 411 19.77 15.17 9.15
CA TYR A 411 20.88 14.79 10.00
C TYR A 411 21.30 13.33 9.86
N GLY A 412 22.61 13.13 9.85
CA GLY A 412 23.27 11.85 9.98
C GLY A 412 22.97 10.86 8.86
N GLY A 413 22.94 9.57 9.20
CA GLY A 413 22.64 8.53 8.22
C GLY A 413 21.23 8.59 7.65
N ALA A 414 20.28 9.20 8.35
CA ALA A 414 18.91 9.36 7.87
C ALA A 414 18.83 10.34 6.69
N TYR A 415 19.61 11.44 6.70
CA TYR A 415 19.80 12.31 5.54
C TYR A 415 20.22 11.50 4.30
N VAL A 416 21.23 10.65 4.47
CA VAL A 416 21.70 9.82 3.34
C VAL A 416 20.60 8.86 2.88
N ALA A 417 19.91 8.22 3.83
CA ALA A 417 18.90 7.19 3.55
C ALA A 417 17.64 7.73 2.83
N LEU A 418 17.28 9.00 3.05
CA LEU A 418 16.10 9.64 2.49
C LEU A 418 16.38 10.28 1.12
N ASN A 419 16.86 9.46 0.19
CA ASN A 419 17.08 9.85 -1.20
C ASN A 419 18.07 11.04 -1.38
N SER A 420 19.23 10.94 -0.73
CA SER A 420 20.31 11.91 -0.99
C SER A 420 20.91 11.76 -2.38
N LYS A 421 21.65 12.77 -2.83
CA LYS A 421 22.38 12.75 -4.11
C LYS A 421 23.31 11.54 -4.23
N SER A 422 23.95 11.15 -3.11
CA SER A 422 24.93 10.06 -3.07
C SER A 422 24.33 8.66 -3.24
N ILE A 423 23.02 8.47 -3.01
CA ILE A 423 22.33 7.19 -3.27
C ILE A 423 21.44 7.23 -4.51
N GLY A 424 21.59 8.26 -5.33
CA GLY A 424 20.99 8.31 -6.67
C GLY A 424 19.75 9.18 -6.81
N ALA A 425 19.53 10.20 -5.96
CA ALA A 425 18.58 11.25 -6.26
C ALA A 425 18.95 11.96 -7.55
N ASP A 426 17.98 12.19 -8.43
CA ASP A 426 18.20 12.94 -9.67
C ASP A 426 18.37 14.42 -9.39
N LEU A 427 17.50 14.98 -8.54
CA LEU A 427 17.57 16.37 -8.08
C LEU A 427 17.32 16.46 -6.58
N VAL A 428 18.10 17.32 -5.93
CA VAL A 428 17.96 17.66 -4.52
C VAL A 428 17.85 19.18 -4.38
N TYR A 429 16.70 19.63 -3.90
CA TYR A 429 16.45 21.02 -3.53
C TYR A 429 16.50 21.19 -2.03
N SER A 430 16.86 22.36 -1.56
CA SER A 430 16.84 22.69 -0.14
C SER A 430 16.20 24.06 0.09
N TRP A 431 15.45 24.22 1.16
CA TRP A 431 15.01 25.53 1.61
C TRP A 431 16.17 26.28 2.30
N PRO A 432 16.17 27.63 2.32
CA PRO A 432 17.31 28.41 2.82
C PRO A 432 17.62 28.23 4.31
N ASN A 433 16.60 27.85 5.10
CA ASN A 433 16.71 27.62 6.54
C ASN A 433 17.02 26.18 6.92
N ALA A 434 17.34 25.32 5.94
CA ALA A 434 17.63 23.90 6.22
C ALA A 434 19.01 23.74 6.89
N GLU A 435 19.08 22.75 7.78
CA GLU A 435 20.31 22.32 8.43
C GLU A 435 20.69 20.92 7.93
N ILE A 436 21.78 20.82 7.19
CA ILE A 436 22.30 19.56 6.63
C ILE A 436 23.63 19.24 7.30
N ALA A 437 23.68 18.22 8.15
CA ALA A 437 24.85 17.94 8.99
C ALA A 437 24.93 16.46 9.44
N VAL A 438 26.11 16.08 9.94
CA VAL A 438 26.31 14.75 10.56
C VAL A 438 25.42 14.57 11.79
N MET A 439 25.18 15.64 12.54
CA MET A 439 24.27 15.68 13.69
C MET A 439 23.82 17.11 13.95
N GLY A 440 22.76 17.28 14.72
CA GLY A 440 22.28 18.63 15.07
C GLY A 440 23.34 19.47 15.77
N PRO A 441 23.37 20.79 15.53
CA PRO A 441 24.40 21.70 16.05
C PRO A 441 24.62 21.62 17.56
N GLN A 442 23.57 21.42 18.35
CA GLN A 442 23.66 21.26 19.81
C GLN A 442 24.49 20.04 20.22
N GLY A 443 24.21 18.90 19.58
CA GLY A 443 24.95 17.65 19.82
C GLY A 443 26.42 17.77 19.42
N ALA A 444 26.65 18.30 18.22
CA ALA A 444 27.99 18.50 17.68
C ALA A 444 28.84 19.44 18.56
N ALA A 445 28.29 20.56 18.98
CA ALA A 445 28.98 21.51 19.85
C ALA A 445 29.39 20.89 21.20
N ASN A 446 28.49 20.11 21.81
CA ASN A 446 28.75 19.42 23.07
C ASN A 446 29.86 18.35 22.97
N ILE A 447 30.08 17.78 21.79
CA ILE A 447 31.14 16.79 21.57
C ILE A 447 32.47 17.48 21.21
N ILE A 448 32.44 18.34 20.21
CA ILE A 448 33.66 18.95 19.65
C ILE A 448 34.30 19.95 20.62
N PHE A 449 33.46 20.76 21.29
CA PHE A 449 33.88 21.86 22.15
C PHE A 449 33.69 21.57 23.65
N ALA A 450 33.49 20.30 24.04
CA ALA A 450 33.23 19.91 25.44
C ALA A 450 34.20 20.51 26.44
N ARG A 451 35.51 20.46 26.16
CA ARG A 451 36.56 20.98 27.05
C ARG A 451 36.58 22.50 27.10
N GLU A 452 36.37 23.17 25.98
CA GLU A 452 36.33 24.64 25.89
C GLU A 452 35.12 25.20 26.65
N ILE A 453 33.96 24.57 26.47
CA ILE A 453 32.74 24.91 27.20
C ILE A 453 32.91 24.73 28.72
N ALA A 454 33.45 23.58 29.14
CA ALA A 454 33.64 23.28 30.57
C ALA A 454 34.63 24.19 31.27
N ASN A 455 35.65 24.68 30.57
CA ASN A 455 36.71 25.55 31.13
C ASN A 455 36.44 27.04 30.95
N SER A 456 35.33 27.45 30.38
CA SER A 456 34.98 28.86 30.17
C SER A 456 34.38 29.49 31.44
N GLU A 457 34.55 30.80 31.59
CA GLU A 457 33.93 31.56 32.70
C GLU A 457 32.39 31.53 32.65
N ASN A 458 31.81 31.43 31.47
CA ASN A 458 30.36 31.28 31.27
C ASN A 458 30.08 30.11 30.29
N PRO A 459 29.88 28.88 30.82
CA PRO A 459 29.69 27.70 29.99
C PRO A 459 28.43 27.75 29.10
N GLU A 460 27.35 28.40 29.55
CA GLU A 460 26.12 28.49 28.75
C GLU A 460 26.26 29.45 27.56
N GLU A 461 26.88 30.60 27.77
CA GLU A 461 27.16 31.57 26.69
C GLU A 461 28.16 31.00 25.68
N THR A 462 29.22 30.35 26.17
CA THR A 462 30.22 29.70 25.32
C THR A 462 29.55 28.58 24.49
N ARG A 463 28.69 27.75 25.09
CA ARG A 463 27.94 26.75 24.38
C ARG A 463 27.07 27.35 23.26
N ALA A 464 26.34 28.40 23.55
CA ALA A 464 25.49 29.07 22.55
C ALA A 464 26.32 29.60 21.37
N LYS A 465 27.46 30.24 21.64
CA LYS A 465 28.40 30.69 20.61
C LYS A 465 28.95 29.53 19.75
N LYS A 466 29.29 28.40 20.38
CA LYS A 466 29.83 27.23 19.67
C LYS A 466 28.76 26.51 18.85
N ILE A 467 27.54 26.50 19.27
CA ILE A 467 26.39 25.99 18.48
C ILE A 467 26.26 26.83 17.20
N GLU A 468 26.28 28.15 17.33
CA GLU A 468 26.13 29.04 16.18
C GLU A 468 27.36 28.95 15.23
N GLU A 469 28.60 28.88 15.78
CA GLU A 469 29.81 28.63 15.00
C GLU A 469 29.71 27.32 14.19
N TYR A 470 29.19 26.25 14.81
CA TYR A 470 28.99 24.98 14.09
C TYR A 470 27.92 25.09 13.00
N ARG A 471 26.82 25.79 13.28
CA ARG A 471 25.75 26.02 12.33
C ARG A 471 26.24 26.76 11.09
N GLU A 472 26.94 27.88 11.28
CA GLU A 472 27.49 28.67 10.20
C GLU A 472 28.50 27.89 9.34
N LYS A 473 29.38 27.11 9.98
CA LYS A 473 30.45 26.40 9.28
C LYS A 473 30.01 25.13 8.58
N PHE A 474 29.02 24.42 9.11
CA PHE A 474 28.71 23.04 8.70
C PHE A 474 27.21 22.75 8.48
N ALA A 475 26.32 23.32 9.28
CA ALA A 475 24.93 22.92 9.30
C ALA A 475 24.04 23.93 8.55
N ASN A 476 24.35 24.19 7.28
CA ASN A 476 23.52 25.03 6.42
C ASN A 476 23.51 24.51 4.99
N PRO A 477 22.52 24.86 4.17
CA PRO A 477 22.35 24.27 2.84
C PRO A 477 23.43 24.70 1.85
N TYR A 478 24.03 25.87 2.03
CA TYR A 478 25.05 26.41 1.10
C TYR A 478 26.34 25.61 1.17
N VAL A 479 26.71 25.10 2.34
CA VAL A 479 27.86 24.21 2.51
C VAL A 479 27.69 22.91 1.73
N ALA A 480 26.50 22.34 1.77
CA ALA A 480 26.13 21.13 1.03
C ALA A 480 26.05 21.42 -0.49
N ALA A 481 25.45 22.54 -0.88
CA ALA A 481 25.36 22.97 -2.28
C ALA A 481 26.73 23.23 -2.91
N ALA A 482 27.66 23.89 -2.18
CA ALA A 482 29.03 24.11 -2.65
C ALA A 482 29.80 22.80 -2.93
N ARG A 483 29.33 21.66 -2.43
CA ARG A 483 29.92 20.33 -2.64
C ARG A 483 29.10 19.45 -3.60
N GLY A 484 28.05 20.00 -4.24
CA GLY A 484 27.19 19.27 -5.15
C GLY A 484 26.25 18.23 -4.49
N MET A 485 26.02 18.34 -3.18
CA MET A 485 25.07 17.49 -2.45
C MET A 485 23.63 17.99 -2.57
N VAL A 486 23.46 19.27 -2.88
CA VAL A 486 22.21 19.98 -3.14
C VAL A 486 22.37 20.68 -4.49
N ASP A 487 21.41 20.49 -5.40
CA ASP A 487 21.46 21.06 -6.75
C ASP A 487 21.06 22.54 -6.76
N ASP A 488 20.13 22.94 -5.88
CA ASP A 488 19.71 24.34 -5.74
C ASP A 488 19.13 24.62 -4.34
N VAL A 489 19.38 25.82 -3.84
CA VAL A 489 18.73 26.37 -2.65
C VAL A 489 17.61 27.28 -3.13
N ILE A 490 16.36 26.88 -2.91
CA ILE A 490 15.19 27.48 -3.51
C ILE A 490 14.34 28.27 -2.51
N ASP A 491 13.64 29.28 -2.98
CA ASP A 491 12.56 29.92 -2.21
C ASP A 491 11.44 28.87 -1.97
N PRO A 492 10.95 28.72 -0.73
CA PRO A 492 9.84 27.78 -0.45
C PRO A 492 8.65 27.93 -1.39
N ARG A 493 8.32 29.15 -1.82
CA ARG A 493 7.24 29.48 -2.75
C ARG A 493 7.45 28.93 -4.17
N GLU A 494 8.69 28.67 -4.55
CA GLU A 494 9.04 28.08 -5.85
C GLU A 494 8.95 26.55 -5.86
N THR A 495 8.73 25.91 -4.71
CA THR A 495 8.80 24.44 -4.59
C THR A 495 7.94 23.72 -5.63
N ARG A 496 6.67 24.13 -5.78
CA ARG A 496 5.77 23.49 -6.75
C ARG A 496 6.26 23.66 -8.19
N ILE A 497 6.65 24.87 -8.58
CA ILE A 497 7.10 25.11 -9.97
C ILE A 497 8.42 24.37 -10.29
N LYS A 498 9.33 24.29 -9.34
CA LYS A 498 10.57 23.51 -9.48
C LYS A 498 10.30 22.03 -9.63
N LEU A 499 9.34 21.48 -8.90
CA LEU A 499 8.90 20.08 -9.03
C LEU A 499 8.24 19.81 -10.38
N ILE A 500 7.38 20.71 -10.87
CA ILE A 500 6.78 20.60 -12.21
C ILE A 500 7.86 20.57 -13.29
N GLN A 501 8.81 21.50 -13.24
CA GLN A 501 9.92 21.57 -14.20
C GLN A 501 10.79 20.31 -14.16
N ALA A 502 11.10 19.81 -12.96
CA ALA A 502 11.88 18.59 -12.77
C ALA A 502 11.18 17.34 -13.32
N LEU A 503 9.88 17.19 -13.06
CA LEU A 503 9.08 16.07 -13.58
C LEU A 503 8.97 16.11 -15.11
N ASP A 504 8.71 17.28 -15.68
CA ASP A 504 8.66 17.47 -17.14
C ASP A 504 10.02 17.12 -17.79
N MET A 505 11.14 17.57 -17.22
CA MET A 505 12.49 17.27 -17.71
C MET A 505 12.82 15.77 -17.63
N MET A 506 12.43 15.09 -16.56
CA MET A 506 12.76 13.68 -16.33
C MET A 506 11.72 12.71 -16.90
N ARG A 507 10.76 13.18 -17.64
CA ARG A 507 9.68 12.36 -18.19
C ARG A 507 10.16 11.18 -19.03
N THR A 508 11.30 11.34 -19.70
CA THR A 508 11.91 10.30 -20.55
C THR A 508 13.10 9.62 -19.87
N LYS A 509 13.28 9.81 -18.56
CA LYS A 509 14.37 9.17 -17.83
C LYS A 509 14.40 7.68 -18.08
N LYS A 510 15.58 7.16 -18.41
CA LYS A 510 15.90 5.73 -18.48
C LYS A 510 17.20 5.53 -17.72
N GLU A 511 17.24 4.52 -16.90
CA GLU A 511 18.40 4.15 -16.11
C GLU A 511 18.64 2.65 -16.19
N ASP A 512 19.72 2.26 -16.86
CA ASP A 512 20.13 0.87 -16.95
C ASP A 512 20.87 0.45 -15.68
N ARG A 513 20.49 -0.70 -15.12
CA ARG A 513 21.13 -1.33 -13.97
C ARG A 513 21.82 -2.62 -14.39
N PRO A 514 22.86 -3.07 -13.64
CA PRO A 514 23.44 -4.39 -13.87
C PRO A 514 22.37 -5.48 -13.86
N LYS A 515 22.39 -6.36 -14.84
CA LYS A 515 21.46 -7.48 -14.93
C LYS A 515 21.61 -8.41 -13.72
N LYS A 516 20.49 -8.72 -13.07
CA LYS A 516 20.42 -9.64 -11.92
C LYS A 516 19.11 -10.42 -11.98
N LYS A 517 19.04 -11.58 -11.30
CA LYS A 517 17.77 -12.34 -11.19
C LYS A 517 16.73 -11.56 -10.39
N HIS A 518 17.14 -11.03 -9.25
CA HIS A 518 16.40 -10.13 -8.37
C HIS A 518 17.39 -9.46 -7.39
N GLY A 519 16.96 -8.45 -6.67
CA GLY A 519 17.73 -7.89 -5.57
C GLY A 519 17.68 -8.77 -4.32
N ASN A 520 18.72 -8.75 -3.50
CA ASN A 520 18.73 -9.38 -2.18
C ASN A 520 18.58 -8.28 -1.12
N ILE A 521 17.35 -7.81 -0.95
CA ILE A 521 17.03 -6.78 0.04
C ILE A 521 17.18 -7.35 1.46
N PRO A 522 17.72 -6.60 2.43
CA PRO A 522 17.75 -7.02 3.83
C PRO A 522 16.31 -7.12 4.37
N LEU A 523 15.84 -8.34 4.65
CA LEU A 523 14.47 -8.63 5.12
C LEU A 523 14.36 -8.62 6.65
#